data_4384ab504ff4a68736373da50b25b478
#
_entry.id   4384ab504ff4a68736373da50b25b478
#
_cell.length_a   1.000
_cell.length_b   1.000
_cell.length_c   1.000
_cell.angle_alpha   90.00
_cell.angle_beta   90.00
_cell.angle_gamma   90.00
#
_symmetry.space_group_name_H-M   'P 1'
#
loop_
_entity.id
_entity.type
_entity.pdbx_description
1 polymer ?
#
loop_
_entity_poly.entity_id
_entity_poly.type
_entity_poly.pdbx_seq_one_letter_code
_entity_poly.pdbx_strand_id
1 'polypeptide(L)'
;MNKNSPRENFKHLLNILSSDRFLKMEIRRNDVPFFIADYKIEKQDEMLDVIEKLKNNLSDKKIKVLDINLYDLSNDILKKNGDWDWYMENETSSYKDVLKEEFQAILDVQNIIAPAIAGKLKTDYDILFITGVGEVYPYIRSHNVLNNLQKFAKDKPLVLFFPGEYTMYEDTSSNLKLFSVLPDDKYYRATNIYEIDEV
;
A
#
# COMPACT_ATOMS: atom_id res chain seq x y z
N MET A 1 -9.82 9.90 -11.61
CA MET A 1 -8.58 9.33 -12.22
C MET A 1 -7.53 10.42 -12.32
N ASN A 2 -6.42 10.24 -11.66
CA ASN A 2 -5.30 11.18 -11.74
C ASN A 2 -4.73 11.18 -13.18
N LYS A 3 -4.79 12.32 -13.85
CA LYS A 3 -4.34 12.47 -15.25
C LYS A 3 -2.84 12.73 -15.36
N ASN A 4 -2.21 13.17 -14.28
CA ASN A 4 -0.81 13.54 -14.25
C ASN A 4 0.09 12.31 -14.06
N SER A 5 1.32 12.39 -14.54
CA SER A 5 2.30 11.33 -14.25
C SER A 5 2.76 11.38 -12.79
N PRO A 6 3.32 10.29 -12.24
CA PRO A 6 3.91 10.31 -10.90
C PRO A 6 4.92 11.45 -10.69
N ARG A 7 5.76 11.75 -11.70
CA ARG A 7 6.75 12.86 -11.62
C ARG A 7 6.10 14.22 -11.54
N GLU A 8 5.01 14.43 -12.30
CA GLU A 8 4.27 15.70 -12.25
C GLU A 8 3.59 15.89 -10.89
N ASN A 9 3.17 14.80 -10.25
CA ASN A 9 2.55 14.82 -8.94
C ASN A 9 3.54 14.88 -7.76
N PHE A 10 4.84 14.72 -8.00
CA PHE A 10 5.85 14.65 -6.93
C PHE A 10 5.77 15.85 -5.97
N LYS A 11 5.71 17.07 -6.53
CA LYS A 11 5.66 18.29 -5.72
C LYS A 11 4.39 18.35 -4.87
N HIS A 12 3.26 18.01 -5.45
CA HIS A 12 1.97 17.93 -4.74
C HIS A 12 2.03 16.92 -3.60
N LEU A 13 2.49 15.69 -3.88
CA LEU A 13 2.66 14.66 -2.86
C LEU A 13 3.58 15.10 -1.74
N LEU A 14 4.74 15.69 -2.08
CA LEU A 14 5.68 16.17 -1.08
C LEU A 14 5.09 17.26 -0.19
N ASN A 15 4.37 18.23 -0.78
CA ASN A 15 3.72 19.30 -0.05
C ASN A 15 2.67 18.75 0.95
N ILE A 16 1.81 17.85 0.47
CA ILE A 16 0.79 17.20 1.35
C ILE A 16 1.47 16.41 2.47
N LEU A 17 2.37 15.47 2.12
CA LEU A 17 2.99 14.55 3.07
C LEU A 17 3.86 15.24 4.12
N SER A 18 4.41 16.43 3.80
CA SER A 18 5.21 17.20 4.73
C SER A 18 4.42 18.27 5.49
N SER A 19 3.11 18.39 5.26
CA SER A 19 2.29 19.37 5.95
C SER A 19 1.93 18.94 7.37
N ASP A 20 1.92 19.88 8.30
CA ASP A 20 1.49 19.66 9.68
C ASP A 20 0.08 19.09 9.76
N ARG A 21 -0.83 19.56 8.90
CA ARG A 21 -2.22 19.08 8.86
C ARG A 21 -2.32 17.60 8.49
N PHE A 22 -1.49 17.14 7.55
CA PHE A 22 -1.44 15.73 7.19
C PHE A 22 -0.87 14.89 8.33
N LEU A 23 0.27 15.30 8.89
CA LEU A 23 0.94 14.58 9.98
C LEU A 23 0.07 14.49 11.24
N LYS A 24 -0.69 15.54 11.54
CA LYS A 24 -1.65 15.59 12.65
C LYS A 24 -3.01 14.96 12.30
N MET A 25 -3.16 14.37 11.12
CA MET A 25 -4.40 13.74 10.62
C MET A 25 -5.62 14.69 10.57
N GLU A 26 -5.40 15.98 10.40
CA GLU A 26 -6.46 16.98 10.29
C GLU A 26 -7.14 16.99 8.90
N ILE A 27 -6.53 16.35 7.90
CA ILE A 27 -7.02 16.28 6.50
C ILE A 27 -7.91 15.08 6.24
N ARG A 28 -8.10 14.18 7.22
CA ARG A 28 -8.91 12.97 7.00
C ARG A 28 -10.37 13.32 6.72
N ARG A 29 -10.93 12.70 5.66
CA ARG A 29 -12.37 12.77 5.35
C ARG A 29 -13.16 11.63 6.03
N ASN A 30 -12.47 10.62 6.51
CA ASN A 30 -13.01 9.39 7.08
C ASN A 30 -12.44 9.12 8.47
N ASP A 31 -13.01 8.15 9.18
CA ASP A 31 -12.59 7.75 10.52
C ASP A 31 -11.18 7.14 10.60
N VAL A 32 -10.62 6.71 9.46
CA VAL A 32 -9.29 6.13 9.38
C VAL A 32 -8.34 7.03 8.58
N PRO A 33 -7.07 7.14 8.98
CA PRO A 33 -6.09 8.01 8.32
C PRO A 33 -5.44 7.30 7.11
N PHE A 34 -6.26 6.75 6.20
CA PHE A 34 -5.79 5.99 5.05
C PHE A 34 -5.94 6.80 3.78
N PHE A 35 -4.86 6.87 3.03
CA PHE A 35 -4.75 7.61 1.77
C PHE A 35 -4.30 6.68 0.65
N ILE A 36 -4.85 6.87 -0.54
CA ILE A 36 -4.49 6.12 -1.74
C ILE A 36 -3.78 7.07 -2.70
N ALA A 37 -2.59 6.67 -3.13
CA ALA A 37 -1.85 7.29 -4.23
C ALA A 37 -1.91 6.34 -5.43
N ASP A 38 -2.97 6.45 -6.23
CA ASP A 38 -3.17 5.61 -7.40
C ASP A 38 -2.35 6.09 -8.61
N TYR A 39 -1.87 5.14 -9.41
CA TYR A 39 -1.09 5.41 -10.61
C TYR A 39 -1.29 4.33 -11.67
N LYS A 40 -1.05 4.67 -12.93
CA LYS A 40 -1.12 3.70 -14.03
C LYS A 40 0.03 2.71 -13.95
N ILE A 41 -0.25 1.41 -14.17
CA ILE A 41 0.77 0.35 -14.08
C ILE A 41 1.95 0.58 -15.03
N GLU A 42 1.71 1.17 -16.21
CA GLU A 42 2.77 1.50 -17.17
C GLU A 42 3.76 2.56 -16.63
N LYS A 43 3.43 3.17 -15.48
CA LYS A 43 4.25 4.15 -14.78
C LYS A 43 4.86 3.60 -13.49
N GLN A 44 4.94 2.28 -13.34
CA GLN A 44 5.48 1.62 -12.15
C GLN A 44 6.90 2.12 -11.81
N ASP A 45 7.82 2.07 -12.77
CA ASP A 45 9.21 2.48 -12.54
C ASP A 45 9.32 3.97 -12.17
N GLU A 46 8.48 4.80 -12.81
CA GLU A 46 8.40 6.23 -12.50
C GLU A 46 7.88 6.47 -11.08
N MET A 47 6.90 5.67 -10.63
CA MET A 47 6.36 5.77 -9.27
C MET A 47 7.37 5.29 -8.24
N LEU A 48 8.12 4.23 -8.50
CA LEU A 48 9.20 3.76 -7.61
C LEU A 48 10.25 4.85 -7.41
N ASP A 49 10.71 5.51 -8.49
CA ASP A 49 11.60 6.67 -8.41
C ASP A 49 11.02 7.81 -7.55
N VAL A 50 9.72 8.07 -7.69
CA VAL A 50 9.01 9.11 -6.93
C VAL A 50 8.94 8.74 -5.45
N ILE A 51 8.63 7.49 -5.12
CA ILE A 51 8.57 7.00 -3.72
C ILE A 51 9.94 7.19 -3.04
N GLU A 52 11.03 6.78 -3.70
CA GLU A 52 12.37 6.97 -3.16
C GLU A 52 12.73 8.44 -2.94
N LYS A 53 12.38 9.30 -3.89
CA LYS A 53 12.58 10.75 -3.76
C LYS A 53 11.74 11.34 -2.62
N LEU A 54 10.49 10.90 -2.46
CA LEU A 54 9.63 11.32 -1.35
C LEU A 54 10.26 10.94 -0.01
N LYS A 55 10.71 9.70 0.15
CA LYS A 55 11.36 9.22 1.38
C LYS A 55 12.58 10.08 1.73
N ASN A 56 13.44 10.34 0.76
CA ASN A 56 14.64 11.16 0.96
C ASN A 56 14.29 12.61 1.37
N ASN A 57 13.36 13.26 0.64
CA ASN A 57 12.96 14.64 0.95
C ASN A 57 12.21 14.76 2.29
N LEU A 58 11.42 13.77 2.66
CA LEU A 58 10.75 13.71 3.97
C LEU A 58 11.78 13.53 5.09
N SER A 59 12.78 12.67 4.87
CA SER A 59 13.88 12.47 5.81
C SER A 59 14.68 13.75 6.04
N ASP A 60 14.97 14.54 4.98
CA ASP A 60 15.62 15.85 5.08
C ASP A 60 14.81 16.84 5.95
N LYS A 61 13.49 16.68 5.94
CA LYS A 61 12.56 17.44 6.80
C LYS A 61 12.39 16.82 8.19
N LYS A 62 13.13 15.75 8.53
CA LYS A 62 13.04 14.98 9.80
C LYS A 62 11.71 14.27 9.99
N ILE A 63 11.00 13.98 8.91
CA ILE A 63 9.78 13.17 8.91
C ILE A 63 10.17 11.72 8.63
N LYS A 64 9.85 10.83 9.56
CA LYS A 64 10.22 9.42 9.51
C LYS A 64 9.18 8.62 8.74
N VAL A 65 9.58 8.03 7.64
CA VAL A 65 8.73 7.15 6.84
C VAL A 65 9.04 5.70 7.19
N LEU A 66 8.04 4.96 7.61
CA LEU A 66 8.09 3.50 7.67
C LEU A 66 7.58 2.97 6.33
N ASP A 67 8.50 2.47 5.50
CA ASP A 67 8.16 1.87 4.21
C ASP A 67 8.04 0.35 4.37
N ILE A 68 6.86 -0.19 4.02
CA ILE A 68 6.60 -1.63 4.01
C ILE A 68 6.21 -2.04 2.59
N ASN A 69 7.16 -2.66 1.90
CA ASN A 69 6.90 -3.33 0.64
C ASN A 69 6.26 -4.70 0.91
N LEU A 70 5.06 -4.95 0.37
CA LEU A 70 4.34 -6.20 0.60
C LEU A 70 5.02 -7.41 -0.04
N TYR A 71 5.70 -7.22 -1.17
CA TYR A 71 6.44 -8.28 -1.83
C TYR A 71 7.65 -8.72 -0.98
N ASP A 72 8.45 -7.76 -0.50
CA ASP A 72 9.58 -8.05 0.37
C ASP A 72 9.13 -8.71 1.68
N LEU A 73 8.05 -8.18 2.27
CA LEU A 73 7.48 -8.77 3.49
C LEU A 73 7.03 -10.22 3.27
N SER A 74 6.40 -10.49 2.13
CA SER A 74 5.97 -11.84 1.76
C SER A 74 7.15 -12.79 1.59
N ASN A 75 8.20 -12.35 0.90
CA ASN A 75 9.43 -13.12 0.74
C ASN A 75 10.10 -13.43 2.08
N ASP A 76 10.15 -12.46 2.98
CA ASP A 76 10.69 -12.66 4.33
C ASP A 76 9.91 -13.71 5.12
N ILE A 77 8.57 -13.71 4.99
CA ILE A 77 7.70 -14.70 5.65
C ILE A 77 7.95 -16.09 5.07
N LEU A 78 7.97 -16.23 3.74
CA LEU A 78 8.20 -17.51 3.07
C LEU A 78 9.58 -18.10 3.43
N LYS A 79 10.63 -17.25 3.48
CA LYS A 79 11.97 -17.68 3.89
C LYS A 79 12.02 -18.13 5.34
N LYS A 80 11.33 -17.45 6.25
CA LYS A 80 11.27 -17.83 7.67
C LYS A 80 10.55 -19.15 7.90
N ASN A 81 9.57 -19.49 7.08
CA ASN A 81 8.87 -20.77 7.16
C ASN A 81 9.73 -21.95 6.70
N GLY A 82 10.87 -21.70 6.03
CA GLY A 82 11.80 -22.74 5.57
C GLY A 82 11.40 -23.43 4.24
N ASP A 83 10.29 -23.01 3.66
CA ASP A 83 9.73 -23.63 2.43
C ASP A 83 10.21 -22.94 1.14
N TRP A 84 10.98 -21.86 1.25
CA TRP A 84 11.40 -21.04 0.11
C TRP A 84 12.13 -21.83 -0.95
N ASP A 85 13.13 -22.61 -0.55
CA ASP A 85 13.95 -23.40 -1.49
C ASP A 85 13.11 -24.46 -2.20
N TRP A 86 12.18 -25.09 -1.47
CA TRP A 86 11.26 -26.06 -2.03
C TRP A 86 10.35 -25.42 -3.11
N TYR A 87 9.81 -24.23 -2.85
CA TYR A 87 8.99 -23.51 -3.84
C TYR A 87 9.79 -23.14 -5.08
N MET A 88 11.02 -22.64 -4.92
CA MET A 88 11.90 -22.29 -6.04
C MET A 88 12.25 -23.50 -6.92
N GLU A 89 12.42 -24.67 -6.32
CA GLU A 89 12.73 -25.91 -7.05
C GLU A 89 11.51 -26.54 -7.71
N ASN A 90 10.32 -26.36 -7.14
CA ASN A 90 9.10 -27.05 -7.57
C ASN A 90 8.07 -26.15 -8.27
N GLU A 91 8.31 -24.84 -8.41
CA GLU A 91 7.39 -23.90 -9.05
C GLU A 91 6.97 -24.35 -10.46
N THR A 92 7.89 -24.87 -11.25
CA THR A 92 7.62 -25.30 -12.63
C THR A 92 6.85 -26.61 -12.72
N SER A 93 6.86 -27.44 -11.70
CA SER A 93 6.24 -28.76 -11.65
C SER A 93 4.87 -28.77 -10.97
N SER A 94 4.56 -27.73 -10.20
CA SER A 94 3.32 -27.63 -9.44
C SER A 94 2.19 -27.00 -10.27
N TYR A 95 0.96 -27.44 -10.04
CA TYR A 95 -0.20 -26.82 -10.66
C TYR A 95 -0.36 -25.40 -10.10
N LYS A 96 -0.50 -24.40 -10.98
CA LYS A 96 -0.60 -22.97 -10.60
C LYS A 96 -1.71 -22.67 -9.57
N ASP A 97 -2.83 -23.37 -9.65
CA ASP A 97 -3.94 -23.20 -8.73
C ASP A 97 -3.59 -23.71 -7.31
N VAL A 98 -2.87 -24.84 -7.23
CA VAL A 98 -2.40 -25.40 -5.95
C VAL A 98 -1.41 -24.44 -5.28
N LEU A 99 -0.40 -23.98 -6.03
CA LEU A 99 0.56 -22.99 -5.52
C LEU A 99 -0.13 -21.71 -5.06
N LYS A 100 -1.15 -21.26 -5.80
CA LYS A 100 -1.91 -20.07 -5.41
C LYS A 100 -2.63 -20.27 -4.08
N GLU A 101 -3.29 -21.40 -3.88
CA GLU A 101 -3.98 -21.72 -2.62
C GLU A 101 -3.00 -21.82 -1.45
N GLU A 102 -1.85 -22.47 -1.66
CA GLU A 102 -0.79 -22.59 -0.65
C GLU A 102 -0.24 -21.22 -0.26
N PHE A 103 0.12 -20.37 -1.24
CA PHE A 103 0.61 -19.03 -0.95
C PHE A 103 -0.45 -18.15 -0.28
N GLN A 104 -1.72 -18.28 -0.64
CA GLN A 104 -2.81 -17.57 0.04
C GLN A 104 -2.98 -18.01 1.50
N ALA A 105 -2.70 -19.28 1.80
CA ALA A 105 -2.75 -19.79 3.18
C ALA A 105 -1.52 -19.31 4.00
N ILE A 106 -0.32 -19.38 3.43
CA ILE A 106 0.92 -18.95 4.10
C ILE A 106 0.95 -17.42 4.28
N LEU A 107 0.43 -16.67 3.31
CA LEU A 107 0.38 -15.22 3.30
C LEU A 107 -1.01 -14.71 3.75
N ASP A 108 -1.70 -15.45 4.61
CA ASP A 108 -3.00 -15.01 5.13
C ASP A 108 -2.92 -13.61 5.72
N VAL A 109 -3.76 -12.72 5.16
CA VAL A 109 -3.67 -11.30 5.49
C VAL A 109 -4.04 -11.04 6.94
N GLN A 110 -5.05 -11.72 7.46
CA GLN A 110 -5.55 -11.48 8.81
C GLN A 110 -4.61 -12.02 9.88
N ASN A 111 -4.08 -13.24 9.68
CA ASN A 111 -3.36 -13.97 10.71
C ASN A 111 -1.84 -13.84 10.60
N ILE A 112 -1.31 -13.47 9.43
CA ILE A 112 0.12 -13.43 9.16
C ILE A 112 0.58 -12.03 8.73
N ILE A 113 0.04 -11.48 7.62
CA ILE A 113 0.54 -10.22 7.05
C ILE A 113 0.24 -9.03 7.97
N ALA A 114 -1.01 -8.85 8.40
CA ALA A 114 -1.38 -7.71 9.25
C ALA A 114 -0.68 -7.74 10.62
N PRO A 115 -0.53 -8.87 11.32
CA PRO A 115 0.29 -8.96 12.52
C PRO A 115 1.78 -8.67 12.27
N ALA A 116 2.35 -9.12 11.14
CA ALA A 116 3.74 -8.81 10.79
C ALA A 116 3.94 -7.30 10.58
N ILE A 117 3.02 -6.64 9.88
CA ILE A 117 2.99 -5.18 9.74
C ILE A 117 2.85 -4.53 11.12
N ALA A 118 1.88 -4.95 11.93
CA ALA A 118 1.63 -4.41 13.27
C ALA A 118 2.87 -4.51 14.18
N GLY A 119 3.68 -5.57 14.02
CA GLY A 119 4.98 -5.69 14.69
C GLY A 119 5.95 -4.57 14.31
N LYS A 120 5.99 -4.19 13.04
CA LYS A 120 6.83 -3.10 12.51
C LYS A 120 6.32 -1.71 12.94
N LEU A 121 5.01 -1.53 13.16
CA LEU A 121 4.42 -0.26 13.61
C LEU A 121 4.85 0.15 15.03
N LYS A 122 5.52 -0.71 15.78
CA LYS A 122 6.08 -0.40 17.10
C LYS A 122 7.34 0.48 17.03
N THR A 123 7.91 0.65 15.83
CA THR A 123 9.04 1.56 15.61
C THR A 123 8.56 3.01 15.60
N ASP A 124 9.48 3.94 15.80
CA ASP A 124 9.17 5.37 15.70
C ASP A 124 9.12 5.79 14.24
N TYR A 125 7.94 6.22 13.78
CA TYR A 125 7.68 6.71 12.43
C TYR A 125 6.61 7.82 12.47
N ASP A 126 6.48 8.60 11.42
CA ASP A 126 5.45 9.65 11.27
C ASP A 126 4.43 9.27 10.19
N ILE A 127 4.86 8.60 9.13
CA ILE A 127 4.02 8.16 8.01
C ILE A 127 4.32 6.70 7.69
N LEU A 128 3.28 5.91 7.46
CA LEU A 128 3.39 4.54 6.94
C LEU A 128 3.18 4.55 5.43
N PHE A 129 4.15 4.07 4.67
CA PHE A 129 4.00 3.74 3.25
C PHE A 129 3.78 2.24 3.08
N ILE A 130 2.80 1.89 2.25
CA ILE A 130 2.57 0.51 1.79
C ILE A 130 2.78 0.48 0.28
N THR A 131 3.74 -0.33 -0.14
CA THR A 131 4.17 -0.50 -1.54
C THR A 131 4.11 -1.97 -1.97
N GLY A 132 4.43 -2.29 -3.22
CA GLY A 132 4.48 -3.68 -3.70
C GLY A 132 3.12 -4.36 -3.87
N VAL A 133 2.04 -3.60 -3.93
CA VAL A 133 0.66 -4.11 -3.98
C VAL A 133 0.39 -4.95 -5.23
N GLY A 134 0.88 -4.50 -6.39
CA GLY A 134 0.69 -5.23 -7.65
C GLY A 134 1.50 -6.52 -7.73
N GLU A 135 2.63 -6.56 -7.06
CA GLU A 135 3.59 -7.66 -7.10
C GLU A 135 3.12 -8.89 -6.29
N VAL A 136 2.26 -8.67 -5.29
CA VAL A 136 1.73 -9.75 -4.44
C VAL A 136 0.38 -10.29 -4.91
N TYR A 137 -0.19 -9.73 -5.97
CA TYR A 137 -1.41 -10.26 -6.57
C TYR A 137 -1.09 -11.57 -7.34
N PRO A 138 -1.91 -12.62 -7.27
CA PRO A 138 -3.24 -12.71 -6.65
C PRO A 138 -3.25 -13.25 -5.21
N TYR A 139 -2.12 -13.35 -4.54
CA TYR A 139 -2.00 -13.96 -3.22
C TYR A 139 -2.54 -13.03 -2.12
N ILE A 140 -2.22 -11.75 -2.21
CA ILE A 140 -2.66 -10.72 -1.28
C ILE A 140 -3.49 -9.68 -2.04
N ARG A 141 -4.68 -9.35 -1.51
CA ARG A 141 -5.54 -8.30 -2.07
C ARG A 141 -5.48 -7.05 -1.22
N SER A 142 -5.40 -5.88 -1.88
CA SER A 142 -5.22 -4.56 -1.25
C SER A 142 -6.29 -4.24 -0.23
N HIS A 143 -7.56 -4.49 -0.54
CA HIS A 143 -8.67 -4.22 0.38
C HIS A 143 -8.57 -5.06 1.66
N ASN A 144 -8.09 -6.31 1.57
CA ASN A 144 -7.88 -7.15 2.74
C ASN A 144 -6.77 -6.59 3.64
N VAL A 145 -5.68 -6.10 3.05
CA VAL A 145 -4.60 -5.44 3.81
C VAL A 145 -5.15 -4.22 4.54
N LEU A 146 -5.79 -3.30 3.82
CA LEU A 146 -6.34 -2.08 4.40
C LEU A 146 -7.38 -2.37 5.50
N ASN A 147 -8.31 -3.29 5.25
CA ASN A 147 -9.34 -3.66 6.23
C ASN A 147 -8.74 -4.23 7.53
N ASN A 148 -7.71 -5.06 7.42
CA ASN A 148 -7.06 -5.64 8.60
C ASN A 148 -6.15 -4.64 9.33
N LEU A 149 -5.54 -3.69 8.60
CA LEU A 149 -4.71 -2.65 9.21
C LEU A 149 -5.51 -1.58 9.97
N GLN A 150 -6.81 -1.44 9.72
CA GLN A 150 -7.66 -0.50 10.47
C GLN A 150 -7.61 -0.70 12.00
N LYS A 151 -7.29 -1.90 12.45
CA LYS A 151 -7.17 -2.21 13.89
C LYS A 151 -5.87 -1.69 14.50
N PHE A 152 -4.81 -1.54 13.70
CA PHE A 152 -3.45 -1.29 14.15
C PHE A 152 -2.90 0.08 13.74
N ALA A 153 -3.27 0.58 12.56
CA ALA A 153 -2.74 1.81 11.99
C ALA A 153 -3.80 2.95 12.11
N LYS A 154 -4.07 3.41 13.35
CA LYS A 154 -5.08 4.45 13.61
C LYS A 154 -4.47 5.80 13.95
N ASP A 155 -3.25 5.80 14.46
CA ASP A 155 -2.66 6.95 15.13
C ASP A 155 -1.77 7.79 14.21
N LYS A 156 -1.48 7.28 13.01
CA LYS A 156 -0.60 7.94 12.04
C LYS A 156 -1.10 7.71 10.61
N PRO A 157 -0.83 8.63 9.67
CA PRO A 157 -1.28 8.50 8.30
C PRO A 157 -0.62 7.31 7.59
N LEU A 158 -1.43 6.57 6.83
CA LEU A 158 -1.02 5.49 5.95
C LEU A 158 -1.25 5.89 4.50
N VAL A 159 -0.24 5.76 3.66
CA VAL A 159 -0.33 5.96 2.21
C VAL A 159 -0.10 4.63 1.51
N LEU A 160 -1.11 4.16 0.77
CA LEU A 160 -1.01 3.01 -0.12
C LEU A 160 -0.70 3.49 -1.53
N PHE A 161 0.44 3.10 -2.09
CA PHE A 161 0.77 3.32 -3.49
C PHE A 161 0.15 2.20 -4.32
N PHE A 162 -0.86 2.57 -5.13
CA PHE A 162 -1.76 1.60 -5.77
C PHE A 162 -1.63 1.62 -7.29
N PRO A 163 -1.14 0.54 -7.93
CA PRO A 163 -1.06 0.44 -9.38
C PRO A 163 -2.43 0.14 -9.99
N GLY A 164 -3.21 1.18 -10.29
CA GLY A 164 -4.57 1.04 -10.81
C GLY A 164 -5.39 2.31 -10.66
N GLU A 165 -6.66 2.14 -10.38
CA GLU A 165 -7.61 3.24 -10.20
C GLU A 165 -8.29 3.15 -8.85
N TYR A 166 -8.35 4.27 -8.14
CA TYR A 166 -9.17 4.45 -6.95
C TYR A 166 -10.26 5.47 -7.25
N THR A 167 -11.51 5.04 -7.10
CA THR A 167 -12.68 5.89 -7.36
C THR A 167 -13.56 5.97 -6.13
N MET A 168 -13.88 7.19 -5.70
CA MET A 168 -14.89 7.45 -4.66
C MET A 168 -16.22 7.78 -5.34
N TYR A 169 -17.32 7.25 -4.80
CA TYR A 169 -18.68 7.52 -5.23
C TYR A 169 -19.40 8.42 -4.23
N GLU A 170 -20.45 9.11 -4.67
CA GLU A 170 -21.23 10.04 -3.83
C GLU A 170 -21.90 9.34 -2.64
N ASP A 171 -22.18 8.05 -2.73
CA ASP A 171 -22.77 7.22 -1.65
C ASP A 171 -21.78 6.80 -0.56
N THR A 172 -20.60 7.44 -0.49
CA THR A 172 -19.49 7.09 0.42
C THR A 172 -18.84 5.73 0.14
N SER A 173 -19.21 5.04 -0.93
CA SER A 173 -18.54 3.83 -1.37
C SER A 173 -17.30 4.17 -2.21
N SER A 174 -16.31 3.30 -2.18
CA SER A 174 -15.14 3.41 -3.06
C SER A 174 -14.82 2.08 -3.70
N ASN A 175 -14.12 2.14 -4.81
CA ASN A 175 -13.68 0.97 -5.56
C ASN A 175 -12.19 1.08 -5.88
N LEU A 176 -11.47 0.00 -5.60
CA LEU A 176 -10.11 -0.22 -6.04
C LEU A 176 -10.15 -1.12 -7.29
N LYS A 177 -9.50 -0.70 -8.36
CA LYS A 177 -9.42 -1.45 -9.60
C LYS A 177 -7.95 -1.68 -9.94
N LEU A 178 -7.41 -2.83 -9.51
CA LEU A 178 -6.01 -3.16 -9.70
C LEU A 178 -5.68 -3.26 -11.18
N PHE A 179 -4.56 -2.65 -11.59
CA PHE A 179 -4.11 -2.53 -12.99
C PHE A 179 -5.16 -1.91 -13.92
N SER A 180 -6.12 -1.14 -13.36
CA SER A 180 -7.27 -0.56 -14.07
C SER A 180 -8.21 -1.58 -14.74
N VAL A 181 -8.03 -2.87 -14.50
CA VAL A 181 -8.83 -3.95 -15.12
C VAL A 181 -9.41 -4.94 -14.12
N LEU A 182 -8.78 -5.14 -12.98
CA LEU A 182 -9.20 -6.13 -11.98
C LEU A 182 -9.97 -5.42 -10.87
N PRO A 183 -11.30 -5.51 -10.82
CA PRO A 183 -12.07 -4.93 -9.74
C PRO A 183 -11.74 -5.65 -8.44
N ASP A 184 -11.53 -4.88 -7.39
CA ASP A 184 -11.40 -5.37 -6.04
C ASP A 184 -12.69 -5.12 -5.27
N ASP A 185 -12.88 -5.76 -4.12
CA ASP A 185 -14.06 -5.52 -3.31
C ASP A 185 -14.14 -4.06 -2.86
N LYS A 186 -15.35 -3.57 -2.62
CA LYS A 186 -15.58 -2.20 -2.18
C LYS A 186 -14.84 -1.90 -0.89
N TYR A 187 -14.08 -0.81 -0.90
CA TYR A 187 -13.38 -0.30 0.26
C TYR A 187 -13.85 1.13 0.57
N TYR A 188 -14.38 1.35 1.77
CA TYR A 188 -15.18 2.54 2.09
C TYR A 188 -14.44 3.64 2.87
N ARG A 189 -13.12 3.50 3.16
CA ARG A 189 -12.49 4.29 4.21
C ARG A 189 -11.12 4.87 3.86
N ALA A 190 -10.83 5.14 2.60
CA ALA A 190 -9.62 5.86 2.23
C ALA A 190 -9.94 7.19 1.56
N THR A 191 -8.98 8.10 1.55
CA THR A 191 -9.03 9.36 0.82
C THR A 191 -8.06 9.30 -0.35
N ASN A 192 -8.47 9.72 -1.55
CA ASN A 192 -7.54 9.90 -2.66
C ASN A 192 -6.61 11.08 -2.32
N ILE A 193 -5.29 10.83 -2.26
CA ILE A 193 -4.32 11.84 -1.85
C ILE A 193 -4.25 13.02 -2.83
N TYR A 194 -4.58 12.78 -4.11
CA TYR A 194 -4.56 13.79 -5.15
C TYR A 194 -5.78 14.74 -5.12
N GLU A 195 -6.79 14.42 -4.33
CA GLU A 195 -7.97 15.27 -4.13
C GLU A 195 -7.85 16.18 -2.90
N ILE A 196 -6.72 16.14 -2.23
CA ILE A 196 -6.42 17.01 -1.10
C ILE A 196 -5.88 18.32 -1.64
N ASP A 197 -6.51 19.44 -1.27
CA ASP A 197 -6.03 20.76 -1.63
C ASP A 197 -4.69 21.07 -0.96
N GLU A 198 -3.76 21.65 -1.73
CA GLU A 198 -2.50 22.16 -1.18
C GLU A 198 -2.80 23.31 -0.21
N VAL A 199 -2.16 23.29 0.93
CA VAL A 199 -2.30 24.27 2.01
C VAL A 199 -1.23 25.34 1.88
#